data_883dfdb084c4f5c95379f66025aec5e8
#
_entry.id   883dfdb084c4f5c95379f66025aec5e8
#
_cell.length_a   1.000
_cell.length_b   1.000
_cell.length_c   1.000
_cell.angle_alpha   90.00
_cell.angle_beta   90.00
_cell.angle_gamma   90.00
#
_symmetry.space_group_name_H-M   'P 1'
#
loop_
_entity.id
_entity.type
_entity.pdbx_description
1 polymer ?
#
loop_
_entity_poly.entity_id
_entity_poly.type
_entity_poly.pdbx_seq_one_letter_code
_entity_poly.pdbx_strand_id
1 'polypeptide(L)'
;YHGLSDAVLAFRDRKGGSMSAGLGMLQEFADQLMIFDYGDMSVLDIIEKRADEIACVLIEPIQSRFPSRQPKEFVREIRRLTLEKDIVLIFDEMITGFRAGPKGVQSFYGVKPDIATYGKVVGGGMPTGVIGGFAKYMDYVDGGTWRFDDDSMPSLKRTMMAGTHTQNTLKVAAALAICREMQRISGDQDNYDHMASP
;
A
#
# COMPACT_ATOMS: atom_id res chain seq x y z
N TYR A 1 -1.57 -8.26 -7.33
CA TYR A 1 -0.23 -8.03 -7.91
C TYR A 1 0.39 -6.78 -7.30
N HIS A 2 1.52 -6.94 -6.61
CA HIS A 2 2.13 -5.89 -5.79
C HIS A 2 3.51 -5.44 -6.31
N GLY A 3 3.82 -5.69 -7.56
CA GLY A 3 5.09 -5.31 -8.19
C GLY A 3 6.00 -6.47 -8.53
N LEU A 4 7.25 -6.16 -8.91
CA LEU A 4 8.24 -7.12 -9.40
C LEU A 4 9.35 -7.43 -8.39
N SER A 5 9.25 -6.95 -7.16
CA SER A 5 10.21 -7.31 -6.10
C SER A 5 10.04 -8.78 -5.73
N ASP A 6 11.14 -9.50 -5.56
CA ASP A 6 11.16 -10.89 -5.13
C ASP A 6 10.39 -11.11 -3.82
N ALA A 7 10.37 -10.08 -2.95
CA ALA A 7 9.63 -10.11 -1.68
C ALA A 7 8.10 -10.15 -1.82
N VAL A 8 7.54 -9.91 -3.01
CA VAL A 8 6.08 -9.90 -3.24
C VAL A 8 5.66 -10.65 -4.50
N LEU A 9 6.61 -11.13 -5.29
CA LEU A 9 6.34 -11.81 -6.55
C LEU A 9 6.24 -13.33 -6.35
N ALA A 10 5.12 -13.76 -5.80
CA ALA A 10 4.83 -15.17 -5.60
C ALA A 10 3.36 -15.48 -5.92
N PHE A 11 3.05 -16.75 -6.15
CA PHE A 11 1.72 -17.27 -6.36
C PHE A 11 1.38 -18.33 -5.31
N ARG A 12 0.10 -18.51 -5.04
CA ARG A 12 -0.39 -19.64 -4.27
C ARG A 12 -0.22 -20.92 -5.09
N ASP A 13 0.42 -21.93 -4.51
CA ASP A 13 0.51 -23.23 -5.15
C ASP A 13 -0.81 -24.04 -4.98
N ARG A 14 -0.92 -25.16 -5.69
CA ARG A 14 -2.11 -26.03 -5.63
C ARG A 14 -2.25 -26.77 -4.29
N LYS A 15 -1.20 -26.81 -3.47
CA LYS A 15 -1.18 -27.46 -2.16
C LYS A 15 -1.44 -26.49 -1.01
N GLY A 16 -1.63 -25.19 -1.33
CA GLY A 16 -1.90 -24.15 -0.35
C GLY A 16 -0.65 -23.44 0.18
N GLY A 17 0.53 -23.76 -0.35
CA GLY A 17 1.78 -23.04 -0.09
C GLY A 17 1.96 -21.82 -1.01
N SER A 18 3.14 -21.24 -0.98
CA SER A 18 3.57 -20.17 -1.88
C SER A 18 4.69 -20.66 -2.79
N MET A 19 4.70 -20.22 -4.02
CA MET A 19 5.73 -20.54 -5.00
C MET A 19 6.22 -19.28 -5.70
N SER A 20 7.51 -19.23 -6.05
CA SER A 20 8.07 -18.11 -6.81
C SER A 20 7.37 -17.96 -8.16
N ALA A 21 7.13 -16.73 -8.58
CA ALA A 21 6.35 -16.42 -9.77
C ALA A 21 7.16 -16.49 -11.07
N GLY A 22 8.48 -16.62 -11.01
CA GLY A 22 9.32 -16.58 -12.19
C GLY A 22 10.61 -17.38 -12.05
N LEU A 23 11.20 -17.70 -13.20
CA LEU A 23 12.53 -18.32 -13.25
C LEU A 23 13.60 -17.33 -12.74
N GLY A 24 14.58 -17.87 -12.00
CA GLY A 24 15.67 -17.08 -11.42
C GLY A 24 15.35 -16.44 -10.07
N MET A 25 14.12 -16.58 -9.57
CA MET A 25 13.74 -16.15 -8.22
C MET A 25 14.03 -17.27 -7.21
N LEU A 26 14.53 -16.88 -6.05
CA LEU A 26 14.75 -17.81 -4.94
C LEU A 26 13.41 -18.18 -4.29
N GLN A 27 13.19 -19.47 -4.08
CA GLN A 27 11.98 -19.98 -3.42
C GLN A 27 11.87 -19.47 -1.97
N GLU A 28 12.97 -19.23 -1.31
CA GLU A 28 13.05 -18.71 0.05
C GLU A 28 12.32 -17.38 0.25
N PHE A 29 12.25 -16.54 -0.79
CA PHE A 29 11.40 -15.32 -0.74
C PHE A 29 9.91 -15.67 -0.75
N ALA A 30 9.50 -16.62 -1.59
CA ALA A 30 8.12 -17.06 -1.63
C ALA A 30 7.70 -17.75 -0.32
N ASP A 31 8.61 -18.47 0.32
CA ASP A 31 8.38 -19.16 1.60
C ASP A 31 8.08 -18.19 2.78
N GLN A 32 8.45 -16.91 2.63
CA GLN A 32 8.11 -15.86 3.60
C GLN A 32 6.68 -15.31 3.41
N LEU A 33 5.97 -15.76 2.40
CA LEU A 33 4.65 -15.25 2.06
C LEU A 33 3.56 -16.30 2.31
N MET A 34 2.46 -15.87 2.90
CA MET A 34 1.21 -16.63 2.93
C MET A 34 0.22 -15.96 1.98
N ILE A 35 -0.18 -16.65 0.92
CA ILE A 35 -1.04 -16.11 -0.14
C ILE A 35 -2.42 -16.75 -0.05
N PHE A 36 -3.45 -15.91 -0.01
CA PHE A 36 -4.84 -16.33 0.13
C PHE A 36 -5.71 -15.75 -0.98
N ASP A 37 -6.85 -16.38 -1.19
CA ASP A 37 -7.86 -15.86 -2.10
C ASP A 37 -8.52 -14.61 -1.51
N TYR A 38 -8.69 -13.60 -2.35
CA TYR A 38 -9.25 -12.34 -1.93
C TYR A 38 -10.72 -12.46 -1.53
N GLY A 39 -11.05 -12.03 -0.31
CA GLY A 39 -12.37 -12.14 0.26
C GLY A 39 -12.68 -13.47 0.97
N ASP A 40 -11.70 -14.35 1.07
CA ASP A 40 -11.82 -15.59 1.85
C ASP A 40 -11.75 -15.29 3.35
N MET A 41 -12.89 -15.41 4.03
CA MET A 41 -13.01 -15.13 5.46
C MET A 41 -12.20 -16.11 6.33
N SER A 42 -11.83 -17.29 5.80
CA SER A 42 -11.01 -18.27 6.55
C SER A 42 -9.60 -17.75 6.88
N VAL A 43 -9.13 -16.73 6.16
CA VAL A 43 -7.85 -16.09 6.43
C VAL A 43 -7.81 -15.40 7.81
N LEU A 44 -8.97 -14.98 8.33
CA LEU A 44 -9.08 -14.35 9.64
C LEU A 44 -8.64 -15.32 10.75
N ASP A 45 -9.05 -16.58 10.66
CA ASP A 45 -8.63 -17.63 11.61
C ASP A 45 -7.12 -17.87 11.57
N ILE A 46 -6.51 -17.74 10.39
CA ILE A 46 -5.07 -17.93 10.22
C ILE A 46 -4.31 -16.75 10.82
N ILE A 47 -4.77 -15.52 10.55
CA ILE A 47 -4.20 -14.31 11.16
C ILE A 47 -4.28 -14.40 12.69
N GLU A 48 -5.42 -14.84 13.22
CA GLU A 48 -5.60 -14.97 14.67
C GLU A 48 -4.68 -16.01 15.29
N LYS A 49 -4.55 -17.19 14.67
CA LYS A 49 -3.76 -18.31 15.20
C LYS A 49 -2.25 -18.12 15.02
N ARG A 50 -1.82 -17.37 14.03
CA ARG A 50 -0.40 -17.19 13.67
C ARG A 50 0.06 -15.73 13.77
N ALA A 51 -0.59 -14.93 14.59
CA ALA A 51 -0.30 -13.51 14.72
C ALA A 51 1.19 -13.21 14.99
N ASP A 52 1.83 -14.00 15.83
CA ASP A 52 3.24 -13.83 16.21
C ASP A 52 4.23 -14.10 15.05
N GLU A 53 3.77 -14.74 13.97
CA GLU A 53 4.58 -15.03 12.79
C GLU A 53 4.36 -14.00 11.66
N ILE A 54 3.36 -13.12 11.76
CA ILE A 54 2.92 -12.23 10.70
C ILE A 54 3.43 -10.81 10.96
N ALA A 55 4.34 -10.33 10.13
CA ALA A 55 4.82 -8.95 10.21
C ALA A 55 3.80 -7.95 9.63
N CYS A 56 3.16 -8.30 8.52
CA CYS A 56 2.18 -7.42 7.88
C CYS A 56 1.16 -8.21 7.04
N VAL A 57 0.03 -7.56 6.78
CA VAL A 57 -0.96 -7.97 5.78
C VAL A 57 -0.94 -6.94 4.65
N LEU A 58 -0.64 -7.38 3.43
CA LEU A 58 -0.63 -6.55 2.22
C LEU A 58 -1.84 -6.90 1.35
N ILE A 59 -2.63 -5.90 0.99
CA ILE A 59 -3.88 -6.09 0.25
C ILE A 59 -4.16 -4.93 -0.71
N GLU A 60 -4.60 -5.21 -1.94
CA GLU A 60 -5.36 -4.25 -2.74
C GLU A 60 -6.77 -4.15 -2.11
N PRO A 61 -7.21 -3.02 -1.56
CA PRO A 61 -8.52 -2.95 -0.91
C PRO A 61 -9.70 -3.13 -1.88
N ILE A 62 -9.51 -2.81 -3.15
CA ILE A 62 -10.34 -3.25 -4.28
C ILE A 62 -9.37 -3.76 -5.34
N GLN A 63 -9.52 -5.01 -5.74
CA GLN A 63 -8.63 -5.58 -6.76
C GLN A 63 -8.84 -4.92 -8.11
N SER A 64 -7.76 -4.40 -8.68
CA SER A 64 -7.76 -3.74 -10.00
C SER A 64 -8.24 -4.65 -11.14
N ARG A 65 -8.01 -5.97 -11.04
CA ARG A 65 -8.49 -6.96 -12.00
C ARG A 65 -9.99 -7.25 -11.91
N PHE A 66 -10.57 -7.07 -10.74
CA PHE A 66 -11.97 -7.39 -10.46
C PHE A 66 -12.63 -6.26 -9.66
N PRO A 67 -12.78 -5.06 -10.23
CA PRO A 67 -13.25 -3.88 -9.52
C PRO A 67 -14.69 -4.01 -8.98
N SER A 68 -15.49 -4.89 -9.57
CA SER A 68 -16.82 -5.21 -9.06
C SER A 68 -16.82 -6.04 -7.76
N ARG A 69 -15.69 -6.69 -7.43
CA ARG A 69 -15.50 -7.38 -6.16
C ARG A 69 -15.10 -6.39 -5.09
N GLN A 70 -16.03 -6.05 -4.23
CA GLN A 70 -15.85 -5.06 -3.17
C GLN A 70 -16.19 -5.65 -1.80
N PRO A 71 -15.41 -6.59 -1.25
CA PRO A 71 -15.70 -7.26 0.01
C PRO A 71 -15.36 -6.35 1.20
N LYS A 72 -16.14 -5.30 1.38
CA LYS A 72 -15.94 -4.26 2.39
C LYS A 72 -15.83 -4.85 3.80
N GLU A 73 -16.67 -5.84 4.13
CA GLU A 73 -16.67 -6.48 5.43
C GLU A 73 -15.38 -7.26 5.69
N PHE A 74 -14.91 -8.01 4.69
CA PHE A 74 -13.62 -8.71 4.76
C PHE A 74 -12.48 -7.75 5.09
N VAL A 75 -12.41 -6.61 4.38
CA VAL A 75 -11.35 -5.62 4.61
C VAL A 75 -11.45 -4.98 6.01
N ARG A 76 -12.67 -4.77 6.51
CA ARG A 76 -12.90 -4.25 7.86
C ARG A 76 -12.46 -5.24 8.93
N GLU A 77 -12.79 -6.53 8.76
CA GLU A 77 -12.37 -7.58 9.70
C GLU A 77 -10.85 -7.78 9.68
N ILE A 78 -10.21 -7.76 8.51
CA ILE A 78 -8.74 -7.72 8.41
C ILE A 78 -8.18 -6.55 9.24
N ARG A 79 -8.77 -5.34 9.10
CA ARG A 79 -8.31 -4.17 9.89
C ARG A 79 -8.51 -4.37 11.38
N ARG A 80 -9.65 -4.89 11.80
CA ARG A 80 -9.93 -5.16 13.22
C ARG A 80 -8.88 -6.08 13.81
N LEU A 81 -8.64 -7.23 13.18
CA LEU A 81 -7.65 -8.22 13.64
C LEU A 81 -6.23 -7.69 13.63
N THR A 82 -5.81 -7.00 12.57
CA THR A 82 -4.46 -6.45 12.49
C THR A 82 -4.19 -5.42 13.57
N LEU A 83 -5.21 -4.63 13.97
CA LEU A 83 -5.10 -3.73 15.12
C LEU A 83 -4.99 -4.49 16.46
N GLU A 84 -5.82 -5.49 16.66
CA GLU A 84 -5.82 -6.29 17.89
C GLU A 84 -4.51 -7.06 18.11
N LYS A 85 -3.90 -7.51 17.01
CA LYS A 85 -2.69 -8.34 17.03
C LYS A 85 -1.39 -7.55 16.80
N ASP A 86 -1.46 -6.23 16.70
CA ASP A 86 -0.32 -5.33 16.36
C ASP A 86 0.41 -5.74 15.06
N ILE A 87 -0.36 -6.18 14.07
CA ILE A 87 0.12 -6.53 12.73
C ILE A 87 -0.03 -5.32 11.83
N VAL A 88 0.97 -5.00 11.01
CA VAL A 88 0.92 -3.87 10.08
C VAL A 88 -0.03 -4.17 8.94
N LEU A 89 -1.05 -3.31 8.72
CA LEU A 89 -1.89 -3.37 7.54
C LEU A 89 -1.38 -2.42 6.46
N ILE A 90 -1.07 -2.97 5.29
CA ILE A 90 -0.60 -2.21 4.13
C ILE A 90 -1.66 -2.27 3.03
N PHE A 91 -2.14 -1.10 2.59
CA PHE A 91 -2.99 -1.00 1.41
C PHE A 91 -2.15 -0.71 0.17
N ASP A 92 -2.27 -1.56 -0.81
CA ASP A 92 -1.80 -1.28 -2.17
C ASP A 92 -2.88 -0.47 -2.91
N GLU A 93 -2.72 0.84 -2.89
CA GLU A 93 -3.56 1.77 -3.62
C GLU A 93 -2.89 2.30 -4.91
N MET A 94 -2.00 1.50 -5.49
CA MET A 94 -1.31 1.86 -6.74
C MET A 94 -2.26 2.15 -7.90
N ILE A 95 -3.43 1.51 -7.92
CA ILE A 95 -4.48 1.76 -8.94
C ILE A 95 -5.66 2.50 -8.33
N THR A 96 -6.09 2.14 -7.13
CA THR A 96 -7.30 2.65 -6.51
C THR A 96 -7.12 4.03 -5.88
N GLY A 97 -5.89 4.39 -5.53
CA GLY A 97 -5.56 5.71 -5.03
C GLY A 97 -5.99 6.81 -6.00
N PHE A 98 -6.71 7.80 -5.50
CA PHE A 98 -7.31 8.90 -6.25
C PHE A 98 -8.41 8.51 -7.25
N ARG A 99 -8.77 7.23 -7.40
CA ARG A 99 -9.87 6.78 -8.27
C ARG A 99 -11.19 6.66 -7.52
N ALA A 100 -11.14 6.14 -6.29
CA ALA A 100 -12.31 6.00 -5.42
C ALA A 100 -12.54 7.24 -4.52
N GLY A 101 -12.08 8.40 -4.95
CA GLY A 101 -12.12 9.64 -4.18
C GLY A 101 -10.72 10.15 -3.83
N PRO A 102 -10.60 11.41 -3.37
CA PRO A 102 -9.32 12.04 -3.05
C PRO A 102 -8.56 11.34 -1.92
N LYS A 103 -9.26 10.55 -1.13
CA LYS A 103 -8.71 9.77 -0.01
C LYS A 103 -8.60 8.27 -0.33
N GLY A 104 -8.79 7.87 -1.60
CA GLY A 104 -8.72 6.49 -2.04
C GLY A 104 -9.81 5.59 -1.43
N VAL A 105 -9.63 4.28 -1.56
CA VAL A 105 -10.57 3.28 -1.00
C VAL A 105 -10.61 3.30 0.52
N GLN A 106 -9.59 3.83 1.18
CA GLN A 106 -9.59 4.05 2.64
C GLN A 106 -10.84 4.79 3.10
N SER A 107 -11.17 5.90 2.43
CA SER A 107 -12.37 6.67 2.72
C SER A 107 -13.65 5.93 2.36
N PHE A 108 -13.67 5.31 1.19
CA PHE A 108 -14.82 4.57 0.69
C PHE A 108 -15.22 3.40 1.59
N TYR A 109 -14.24 2.69 2.17
CA TYR A 109 -14.50 1.60 3.11
C TYR A 109 -14.58 2.05 4.57
N GLY A 110 -14.11 3.27 4.89
CA GLY A 110 -13.95 3.74 6.27
C GLY A 110 -12.89 2.94 7.02
N VAL A 111 -11.85 2.48 6.31
CA VAL A 111 -10.73 1.70 6.85
C VAL A 111 -9.43 2.45 6.63
N LYS A 112 -8.69 2.72 7.70
CA LYS A 112 -7.38 3.37 7.64
C LYS A 112 -6.28 2.33 7.83
N PRO A 113 -5.43 2.05 6.82
CA PRO A 113 -4.28 1.17 6.96
C PRO A 113 -3.17 1.86 7.76
N ASP A 114 -2.15 1.11 8.14
CA ASP A 114 -0.94 1.65 8.77
C ASP A 114 -0.02 2.30 7.74
N ILE A 115 0.09 1.67 6.57
CA ILE A 115 0.86 2.14 5.42
C ILE A 115 -0.01 2.01 4.16
N ALA A 116 0.13 2.93 3.23
CA ALA A 116 -0.45 2.81 1.90
C ALA A 116 0.57 3.16 0.83
N THR A 117 0.49 2.47 -0.31
CA THR A 117 1.34 2.72 -1.48
C THR A 117 0.50 3.31 -2.60
N TYR A 118 1.05 4.31 -3.29
CA TYR A 118 0.39 5.02 -4.38
C TYR A 118 1.32 5.09 -5.59
N GLY A 119 0.73 5.16 -6.75
CA GLY A 119 1.45 5.33 -8.02
C GLY A 119 0.50 5.74 -9.12
N LYS A 120 0.87 5.47 -10.35
CA LYS A 120 0.06 5.72 -11.55
C LYS A 120 -0.50 7.15 -11.58
N VAL A 121 -1.75 7.37 -11.12
CA VAL A 121 -2.40 8.69 -11.15
C VAL A 121 -1.54 9.76 -10.46
N VAL A 122 -1.02 9.49 -9.25
CA VAL A 122 -0.22 10.47 -8.51
C VAL A 122 1.03 10.91 -9.26
N GLY A 123 1.56 10.08 -10.17
CA GLY A 123 2.73 10.41 -10.97
C GLY A 123 2.49 11.43 -12.09
N GLY A 124 1.23 11.71 -12.46
CA GLY A 124 0.93 12.63 -13.56
C GLY A 124 1.58 12.22 -14.88
N GLY A 125 1.66 10.92 -15.17
CA GLY A 125 2.37 10.35 -16.33
C GLY A 125 3.86 10.06 -16.08
N MET A 126 4.43 10.50 -14.97
CA MET A 126 5.80 10.20 -14.60
C MET A 126 5.89 8.88 -13.80
N PRO A 127 6.99 8.11 -13.92
CA PRO A 127 7.21 6.87 -13.16
C PRO A 127 7.49 7.19 -11.70
N THR A 128 6.42 7.32 -10.91
CA THR A 128 6.48 7.73 -9.49
C THR A 128 5.75 6.72 -8.62
N GLY A 129 6.37 6.36 -7.50
CA GLY A 129 5.74 5.68 -6.39
C GLY A 129 5.81 6.54 -5.13
N VAL A 130 4.76 6.49 -4.34
CA VAL A 130 4.67 7.20 -3.06
C VAL A 130 4.28 6.20 -1.98
N ILE A 131 4.91 6.30 -0.84
CA ILE A 131 4.57 5.55 0.37
C ILE A 131 4.13 6.56 1.41
N GLY A 132 3.00 6.32 2.03
CA GLY A 132 2.48 7.12 3.13
C GLY A 132 2.00 6.23 4.27
N GLY A 133 2.07 6.72 5.49
CA GLY A 133 1.65 5.94 6.66
C GLY A 133 1.75 6.71 7.96
N PHE A 134 1.50 6.01 9.07
CA PHE A 134 1.68 6.61 10.39
C PHE A 134 3.16 6.90 10.68
N ALA A 135 3.44 7.99 11.39
CA ALA A 135 4.79 8.42 11.76
C ALA A 135 5.60 7.27 12.39
N LYS A 136 4.99 6.48 13.26
CA LYS A 136 5.67 5.33 13.91
C LYS A 136 6.34 4.34 12.94
N TYR A 137 5.91 4.31 11.66
CA TYR A 137 6.54 3.51 10.60
C TYR A 137 7.38 4.39 9.65
N MET A 138 6.88 5.58 9.32
CA MET A 138 7.53 6.44 8.34
C MET A 138 8.82 7.06 8.88
N ASP A 139 8.93 7.26 10.20
CA ASP A 139 10.15 7.74 10.86
C ASP A 139 11.35 6.79 10.67
N TYR A 140 11.09 5.52 10.38
CA TYR A 140 12.15 4.59 9.98
C TYR A 140 12.59 4.77 8.51
N VAL A 141 11.88 5.52 7.72
CA VAL A 141 12.23 5.81 6.32
C VAL A 141 13.06 7.09 6.23
N ASP A 142 12.60 8.18 6.84
CA ASP A 142 13.22 9.50 6.75
C ASP A 142 14.12 9.88 7.93
N GLY A 143 14.07 9.11 9.00
CA GLY A 143 14.87 9.35 10.21
C GLY A 143 14.14 10.14 11.28
N GLY A 144 12.83 10.37 11.14
CA GLY A 144 11.97 11.02 12.12
C GLY A 144 12.02 12.53 12.09
N THR A 145 11.83 13.17 13.24
CA THR A 145 11.74 14.63 13.33
C THR A 145 13.11 15.28 13.25
N TRP A 146 13.42 15.87 12.11
CA TRP A 146 14.65 16.64 11.87
C TRP A 146 14.43 17.70 10.77
N ARG A 147 15.35 18.68 10.67
CA ARG A 147 15.27 19.75 9.68
C ARG A 147 16.65 20.05 9.10
N PHE A 148 16.69 20.56 7.89
CA PHE A 148 17.93 20.95 7.22
C PHE A 148 18.53 22.27 7.73
N ASP A 149 17.76 23.09 8.44
CA ASP A 149 18.09 24.45 8.83
C ASP A 149 18.39 24.62 10.34
N ASP A 150 18.51 23.48 11.04
CA ASP A 150 18.89 23.46 12.46
C ASP A 150 19.91 22.35 12.77
N ASP A 151 20.29 22.21 14.03
CA ASP A 151 21.28 21.21 14.49
C ASP A 151 20.70 19.81 14.65
N SER A 152 19.44 19.58 14.30
CA SER A 152 18.83 18.27 14.37
C SER A 152 19.37 17.33 13.29
N MET A 153 19.48 16.05 13.63
CA MET A 153 19.97 15.01 12.73
C MET A 153 18.98 13.87 12.63
N PRO A 154 18.83 13.28 11.43
CA PRO A 154 17.98 12.09 11.29
C PRO A 154 18.52 10.92 12.09
N SER A 155 17.62 10.09 12.62
CA SER A 155 18.00 8.87 13.31
C SER A 155 18.83 7.95 12.42
N LEU A 156 19.89 7.37 12.96
CA LEU A 156 20.70 6.36 12.26
C LEU A 156 19.95 5.02 12.13
N LYS A 157 18.97 4.76 12.99
CA LYS A 157 18.14 3.55 12.93
C LYS A 157 16.99 3.73 11.94
N ARG A 158 17.30 3.55 10.67
CA ARG A 158 16.32 3.69 9.57
C ARG A 158 16.54 2.66 8.47
N THR A 159 15.52 2.44 7.66
CA THR A 159 15.62 1.61 6.46
C THR A 159 16.48 2.31 5.41
N MET A 160 17.19 1.55 4.60
CA MET A 160 17.91 2.12 3.48
C MET A 160 16.93 2.43 2.34
N MET A 161 16.73 3.72 2.06
CA MET A 161 15.97 4.20 0.93
C MET A 161 16.89 5.08 0.07
N ALA A 162 17.46 4.48 -0.98
CA ALA A 162 18.42 5.14 -1.85
C ALA A 162 18.18 4.76 -3.32
N GLY A 163 18.61 5.63 -4.22
CA GLY A 163 18.54 5.40 -5.67
C GLY A 163 18.55 6.71 -6.43
N THR A 164 19.22 6.74 -7.59
CA THR A 164 19.39 7.94 -8.44
C THR A 164 18.06 8.63 -8.77
N HIS A 165 16.98 7.88 -8.88
CA HIS A 165 15.67 8.39 -9.25
C HIS A 165 14.68 8.49 -8.09
N THR A 166 15.09 8.19 -6.86
CA THR A 166 14.17 8.16 -5.70
C THR A 166 13.53 9.52 -5.44
N GLN A 167 14.32 10.60 -5.50
CA GLN A 167 13.86 11.97 -5.24
C GLN A 167 14.05 12.87 -6.47
N ASN A 168 13.75 12.38 -7.65
CA ASN A 168 13.85 13.16 -8.88
C ASN A 168 12.85 14.34 -8.83
N THR A 169 13.36 15.56 -8.95
CA THR A 169 12.59 16.81 -8.80
C THR A 169 11.45 16.93 -9.81
N LEU A 170 11.63 16.43 -11.03
CA LEU A 170 10.58 16.45 -12.06
C LEU A 170 9.38 15.56 -11.65
N LYS A 171 9.66 14.37 -11.10
CA LYS A 171 8.61 13.49 -10.61
C LYS A 171 7.87 14.09 -9.41
N VAL A 172 8.59 14.71 -8.50
CA VAL A 172 8.01 15.38 -7.32
C VAL A 172 7.15 16.56 -7.77
N ALA A 173 7.60 17.36 -8.73
CA ALA A 173 6.84 18.49 -9.27
C ALA A 173 5.54 18.01 -9.95
N ALA A 174 5.60 16.92 -10.74
CA ALA A 174 4.43 16.32 -11.36
C ALA A 174 3.43 15.80 -10.31
N ALA A 175 3.92 15.05 -9.31
CA ALA A 175 3.09 14.55 -8.24
C ALA A 175 2.42 15.67 -7.43
N LEU A 176 3.16 16.74 -7.13
CA LEU A 176 2.62 17.91 -6.44
C LEU A 176 1.52 18.60 -7.25
N ALA A 177 1.70 18.73 -8.58
CA ALA A 177 0.68 19.30 -9.47
C ALA A 177 -0.61 18.46 -9.46
N ILE A 178 -0.48 17.13 -9.52
CA ILE A 178 -1.62 16.20 -9.41
C ILE A 178 -2.31 16.34 -8.06
N CYS A 179 -1.56 16.33 -6.96
CA CYS A 179 -2.14 16.47 -5.63
C CYS A 179 -2.92 17.79 -5.47
N ARG A 180 -2.38 18.90 -6.00
CA ARG A 180 -3.07 20.21 -5.97
C ARG A 180 -4.35 20.19 -6.81
N GLU A 181 -4.31 19.58 -7.99
CA GLU A 181 -5.49 19.46 -8.84
C GLU A 181 -6.56 18.57 -8.20
N MET A 182 -6.17 17.47 -7.58
CA MET A 182 -7.09 16.62 -6.83
C MET A 182 -7.72 17.34 -5.64
N GLN A 183 -6.96 18.18 -4.93
CA GLN A 183 -7.51 19.02 -3.87
C GLN A 183 -8.52 20.04 -4.41
N ARG A 184 -8.22 20.64 -5.55
CA ARG A 184 -9.13 21.60 -6.21
C ARG A 184 -10.44 20.93 -6.64
N ILE A 185 -10.36 19.76 -7.28
CA ILE A 185 -11.52 18.98 -7.73
C ILE A 185 -12.33 18.45 -6.56
N SER A 186 -11.67 18.02 -5.48
CA SER A 186 -12.37 17.48 -4.30
C SER A 186 -13.13 18.53 -3.48
N GLY A 187 -12.85 19.81 -3.70
CA GLY A 187 -13.68 20.91 -3.20
C GLY A 187 -15.01 21.06 -3.95
N ASP A 188 -15.10 20.42 -5.13
CA ASP A 188 -16.29 20.32 -5.96
C ASP A 188 -16.65 18.83 -6.10
N GLN A 189 -17.48 18.33 -5.21
CA GLN A 189 -17.82 16.90 -5.10
C GLN A 189 -18.44 16.36 -6.40
N ASP A 190 -19.26 17.18 -7.09
CA ASP A 190 -19.92 16.79 -8.34
C ASP A 190 -18.91 16.49 -9.45
N ASN A 191 -17.84 17.28 -9.53
CA ASN A 191 -16.76 17.05 -10.51
C ASN A 191 -15.99 15.76 -10.23
N TYR A 192 -15.83 15.37 -8.97
CA TYR A 192 -15.11 14.16 -8.64
C TYR A 192 -15.92 12.91 -9.01
N ASP A 193 -17.21 12.92 -8.75
CA ASP A 193 -18.11 11.79 -9.05
C ASP A 193 -18.19 11.53 -10.57
N HIS A 194 -18.14 12.57 -11.38
CA HIS A 194 -18.03 12.44 -12.85
C HIS A 194 -16.72 11.77 -13.32
N MET A 195 -15.61 12.04 -12.67
CA MET A 195 -14.32 11.42 -13.02
C MET A 195 -14.21 9.96 -12.57
N ALA A 196 -14.98 9.57 -11.56
CA ALA A 196 -14.98 8.22 -11.00
C ALA A 196 -16.01 7.29 -11.68
N SER A 197 -16.90 7.83 -12.50
CA SER A 197 -17.88 7.06 -13.29
C SER A 197 -17.18 6.31 -14.43
N PRO A 198 -17.57 5.05 -14.73
CA PRO A 198 -16.99 4.24 -15.80
C PRO A 198 -17.28 4.80 -17.19
#